data_a28ec5361ff45bc1df8b0b759892e28b
#
_entry.id   a28ec5361ff45bc1df8b0b759892e28b
#
_cell.length_a   1.000
_cell.length_b   1.000
_cell.length_c   1.000
_cell.angle_alpha   90.00
_cell.angle_beta   90.00
_cell.angle_gamma   90.00
#
_symmetry.space_group_name_H-M   'P 1'
#
loop_
_entity.id
_entity.type
_entity.pdbx_description
1 polymer ?
#
loop_
_entity_poly.entity_id
_entity_poly.type
_entity_poly.pdbx_seq_one_letter_code
_entity_poly.pdbx_strand_id
1 'polypeptide(L)'
;VSSIDAIDSAGTASAGFLEELFEQYQQNPASVPPDWQRFFQRFAAGAGEVRNGVAATSTPASLSTPALPSAASAGSVQQPSRSLPPLAAAGSIRENEQPEDDDLVAPDGIPTGHAVAIANGAVRLPDALPGEEEPLPLPVAVSSHGEDRVAFLQDRVDQLVRAYRVRGHLMAEIDPLGRPRPGLPELDPHFYHLTESDLDRSFSTDTIEGPQSMSLRQIIKRLRNTYCRSIGVQFMHMDDLRVRQWLQVRMEGTENRIQLDRRQQMRIYKQMTTAAVFEEFIQKRFLGAKSFSLEGSETLIPLLEMAIERAASHEIDDVVLAMAHRGRLNVLANIMGKSPQRIFREFADLDPELHVGRGDVKYHLGHSTDYQAANGRNVHLSLCFNPSHLEFVNPVAIGRMRARQDRSGDLRRHKGMVVLIHGDAAFAGEGISQETLNLSELDAYCTGGALHVIVNNQIGFTTGPRESRSCVYATDVAKMLQIPIFHVNGEDPEAVAQVVSLAMDFRREFQRDVVIDMYCYRRRGHNEADEPAFTQPALYREIERRPSVHESYLEKLLKLGELTGDEADRIADEHREKLDRELSVAKSDEFVYRGELAGVW
;
A
#
# COMPACT_ATOMS: atom_id res chain seq x y z
N VAL A 1 4.60 8.05 39.04
CA VAL A 1 4.96 7.28 37.86
C VAL A 1 4.19 5.99 37.97
N SER A 2 3.15 5.85 37.20
CA SER A 2 2.12 4.83 37.35
C SER A 2 2.55 3.50 36.71
N SER A 3 1.90 2.43 37.15
CA SER A 3 2.13 1.04 36.72
C SER A 3 1.87 0.79 35.20
N ILE A 4 1.46 1.80 34.46
CA ILE A 4 1.23 1.77 33.01
C ILE A 4 2.55 1.93 32.25
N ASP A 5 3.49 2.74 32.76
CA ASP A 5 4.79 2.97 32.08
C ASP A 5 5.69 1.71 32.06
N ALA A 6 5.49 0.79 33.01
CA ALA A 6 6.26 -0.46 33.04
C ALA A 6 5.73 -1.51 32.05
N ILE A 7 4.45 -1.46 31.70
CA ILE A 7 3.83 -2.35 30.70
C ILE A 7 4.16 -1.86 29.29
N ASP A 8 4.23 -0.54 29.07
CA ASP A 8 4.66 0.03 27.80
C ASP A 8 6.15 -0.22 27.49
N SER A 9 7.00 -0.29 28.53
CA SER A 9 8.42 -0.66 28.33
C SER A 9 8.61 -2.14 28.05
N ALA A 10 7.71 -3.02 28.51
CA ALA A 10 7.73 -4.45 28.17
C ALA A 10 7.25 -4.72 26.73
N GLY A 11 6.38 -3.88 26.20
CA GLY A 11 5.88 -4.01 24.82
C GLY A 11 6.92 -3.71 23.73
N THR A 12 8.07 -3.17 24.06
CA THR A 12 9.18 -2.90 23.13
C THR A 12 10.36 -3.88 23.27
N ALA A 13 10.34 -4.71 24.33
CA ALA A 13 11.37 -5.73 24.51
C ALA A 13 11.03 -6.97 23.69
N SER A 14 12.02 -7.57 23.00
CA SER A 14 11.82 -8.83 22.31
C SER A 14 11.44 -9.93 23.31
N ALA A 15 10.61 -10.90 22.89
CA ALA A 15 10.18 -12.02 23.74
C ALA A 15 11.40 -12.73 24.39
N GLY A 16 12.49 -12.92 23.64
CA GLY A 16 13.72 -13.52 24.13
C GLY A 16 14.40 -12.70 25.24
N PHE A 17 14.36 -11.37 25.17
CA PHE A 17 14.90 -10.50 26.23
C PHE A 17 14.07 -10.60 27.53
N LEU A 18 12.76 -10.73 27.40
CA LEU A 18 11.85 -10.91 28.53
C LEU A 18 12.04 -12.29 29.21
N GLU A 19 12.24 -13.34 28.41
CA GLU A 19 12.54 -14.68 28.89
C GLU A 19 13.87 -14.70 29.65
N GLU A 20 14.92 -14.11 29.10
CA GLU A 20 16.23 -14.02 29.73
C GLU A 20 16.19 -13.23 31.07
N LEU A 21 15.49 -12.09 31.11
CA LEU A 21 15.29 -11.32 32.34
C LEU A 21 14.44 -12.09 33.37
N PHE A 22 13.46 -12.86 32.93
CA PHE A 22 12.66 -13.70 33.84
C PHE A 22 13.45 -14.86 34.41
N GLU A 23 14.30 -15.50 33.62
CA GLU A 23 15.23 -16.53 34.11
C GLU A 23 16.23 -15.96 35.12
N GLN A 24 16.81 -14.78 34.87
CA GLN A 24 17.67 -14.07 35.80
C GLN A 24 16.94 -13.73 37.10
N TYR A 25 15.68 -13.29 37.01
CA TYR A 25 14.84 -13.02 38.16
C TYR A 25 14.55 -14.28 38.99
N GLN A 26 14.27 -15.42 38.32
CA GLN A 26 14.05 -16.69 39.02
C GLN A 26 15.28 -17.20 39.73
N GLN A 27 16.48 -16.99 39.18
CA GLN A 27 17.74 -17.38 39.80
C GLN A 27 18.13 -16.47 40.95
N ASN A 28 18.00 -15.16 40.79
CA ASN A 28 18.27 -14.16 41.79
C ASN A 28 17.43 -12.89 41.56
N PRO A 29 16.33 -12.68 42.30
CA PRO A 29 15.47 -11.52 42.10
C PRO A 29 16.19 -10.15 42.21
N ALA A 30 17.30 -10.07 42.93
CA ALA A 30 18.07 -8.85 43.06
C ALA A 30 18.99 -8.54 41.87
N SER A 31 19.15 -9.47 40.94
CA SER A 31 20.00 -9.30 39.75
C SER A 31 19.34 -8.49 38.63
N VAL A 32 18.04 -8.30 38.69
CA VAL A 32 17.29 -7.53 37.69
C VAL A 32 16.92 -6.14 38.21
N PRO A 33 16.76 -5.12 37.34
CA PRO A 33 16.37 -3.76 37.78
C PRO A 33 15.09 -3.75 38.61
N PRO A 34 14.94 -2.78 39.57
CA PRO A 34 13.82 -2.75 40.53
C PRO A 34 12.42 -2.72 39.89
N ASP A 35 12.31 -2.12 38.70
CA ASP A 35 11.04 -2.06 37.95
C ASP A 35 10.61 -3.45 37.44
N TRP A 36 11.56 -4.23 36.95
CA TRP A 36 11.36 -5.60 36.52
C TRP A 36 11.11 -6.57 37.68
N GLN A 37 11.74 -6.33 38.84
CA GLN A 37 11.41 -7.10 40.03
C GLN A 37 9.94 -6.95 40.42
N ARG A 38 9.43 -5.70 40.41
CA ARG A 38 8.02 -5.40 40.71
C ARG A 38 7.07 -5.99 39.68
N PHE A 39 7.47 -5.99 38.43
CA PHE A 39 6.70 -6.60 37.34
C PHE A 39 6.56 -8.11 37.51
N PHE A 40 7.67 -8.83 37.71
CA PHE A 40 7.66 -10.27 37.88
C PHE A 40 7.03 -10.73 39.19
N GLN A 41 7.13 -9.97 40.27
CA GLN A 41 6.40 -10.25 41.52
C GLN A 41 4.89 -10.24 41.33
N ARG A 42 4.34 -9.28 40.57
CA ARG A 42 2.90 -9.21 40.26
C ARG A 42 2.47 -10.34 39.32
N PHE A 43 3.29 -10.68 38.37
CA PHE A 43 3.04 -11.78 37.45
C PHE A 43 2.95 -13.12 38.17
N ALA A 44 3.87 -13.38 39.10
CA ALA A 44 3.87 -14.57 39.94
C ALA A 44 2.67 -14.63 40.90
N ALA A 45 2.25 -13.50 41.47
CA ALA A 45 1.09 -13.40 42.37
C ALA A 45 -0.22 -13.67 41.62
N GLY A 46 -0.40 -13.12 40.40
CA GLY A 46 -1.57 -13.37 39.55
C GLY A 46 -1.70 -14.82 39.07
N ALA A 47 -0.58 -15.50 38.84
CA ALA A 47 -0.57 -16.92 38.46
C ALA A 47 -0.98 -17.85 39.62
N GLY A 48 -0.85 -17.39 40.86
CA GLY A 48 -1.28 -18.14 42.07
C GLY A 48 -2.80 -18.15 42.28
N GLU A 49 -3.50 -17.08 41.92
CA GLU A 49 -4.96 -16.98 42.07
C GLU A 49 -5.73 -17.85 41.07
N VAL A 50 -5.19 -18.12 39.91
CA VAL A 50 -5.82 -18.98 38.88
C VAL A 50 -5.72 -20.48 39.26
N ARG A 51 -4.82 -20.88 40.15
CA ARG A 51 -4.69 -22.30 40.59
C ARG A 51 -5.58 -22.69 41.76
N ASN A 52 -6.14 -21.74 42.49
CA ASN A 52 -6.96 -22.06 43.68
C ASN A 52 -8.49 -21.99 43.44
N GLY A 53 -8.96 -21.80 42.21
CA GLY A 53 -10.37 -21.67 41.87
C GLY A 53 -11.06 -22.91 41.26
N VAL A 54 -10.39 -24.04 41.13
CA VAL A 54 -11.01 -25.26 40.57
C VAL A 54 -10.69 -26.49 41.46
N ALA A 55 -11.48 -26.66 42.48
CA ALA A 55 -11.63 -27.94 43.15
C ALA A 55 -13.08 -28.22 43.48
N ALA A 56 -13.56 -29.34 42.95
CA ALA A 56 -14.77 -30.09 43.29
C ALA A 56 -16.13 -29.58 42.78
N THR A 57 -16.68 -30.16 41.79
CA THR A 57 -17.69 -31.22 41.77
C THR A 57 -18.37 -31.27 40.40
N SER A 58 -18.35 -32.38 39.77
CA SER A 58 -19.48 -33.18 39.30
C SER A 58 -19.08 -34.04 38.07
N THR A 59 -19.41 -35.30 38.19
CA THR A 59 -19.30 -36.41 37.22
C THR A 59 -19.98 -36.08 35.88
N PRO A 60 -19.42 -36.49 34.73
CA PRO A 60 -20.05 -36.27 33.43
C PRO A 60 -21.17 -37.27 33.17
N ALA A 61 -22.32 -36.75 32.87
CA ALA A 61 -23.45 -37.51 32.28
C ALA A 61 -23.17 -37.75 30.79
N SER A 62 -23.24 -39.01 30.40
CA SER A 62 -23.15 -39.51 29.03
C SER A 62 -24.28 -38.93 28.15
N LEU A 63 -23.96 -38.20 27.12
CA LEU A 63 -24.88 -37.86 26.04
C LEU A 63 -24.58 -38.75 24.83
N SER A 64 -25.55 -39.59 24.54
CA SER A 64 -25.64 -40.49 23.39
C SER A 64 -25.79 -39.68 22.09
N THR A 65 -24.97 -40.00 21.11
CA THR A 65 -25.07 -39.58 19.72
C THR A 65 -26.31 -40.15 19.03
N PRO A 66 -27.09 -39.41 18.27
CA PRO A 66 -28.11 -39.97 17.39
C PRO A 66 -27.51 -40.43 16.07
N ALA A 67 -27.87 -41.62 15.64
CA ALA A 67 -27.47 -42.26 14.40
C ALA A 67 -28.09 -41.55 13.18
N LEU A 68 -27.27 -41.39 12.11
CA LEU A 68 -27.72 -40.99 10.79
C LEU A 68 -28.39 -42.14 10.05
N PRO A 69 -29.45 -41.91 9.26
CA PRO A 69 -30.08 -42.95 8.47
C PRO A 69 -29.30 -43.28 7.20
N SER A 70 -29.25 -44.59 6.93
CA SER A 70 -28.72 -45.22 5.72
C SER A 70 -29.49 -44.74 4.48
N ALA A 71 -28.79 -44.26 3.46
CA ALA A 71 -29.35 -44.04 2.13
C ALA A 71 -29.01 -45.19 1.18
N ALA A 72 -30.02 -45.66 0.52
CA ALA A 72 -30.00 -46.75 -0.44
C ALA A 72 -29.37 -46.37 -1.78
N SER A 73 -28.82 -47.39 -2.39
CA SER A 73 -28.25 -47.55 -3.73
C SER A 73 -28.87 -46.77 -4.89
N ALA A 74 -28.06 -46.14 -5.73
CA ALA A 74 -28.34 -45.96 -7.16
C ALA A 74 -27.06 -45.81 -7.99
N GLY A 75 -26.86 -46.71 -8.91
CA GLY A 75 -26.42 -46.48 -10.28
C GLY A 75 -24.95 -46.16 -10.56
N SER A 76 -24.21 -47.20 -10.94
CA SER A 76 -22.88 -47.13 -11.57
C SER A 76 -22.94 -46.51 -12.97
N VAL A 77 -22.15 -45.44 -13.21
CA VAL A 77 -21.76 -45.01 -14.56
C VAL A 77 -20.24 -45.11 -14.66
N GLN A 78 -19.82 -46.04 -15.56
CA GLN A 78 -18.42 -46.27 -15.92
C GLN A 78 -17.85 -45.09 -16.70
N GLN A 79 -16.70 -44.60 -16.30
CA GLN A 79 -15.80 -43.79 -17.13
C GLN A 79 -14.61 -44.66 -17.59
N PRO A 80 -14.13 -44.53 -18.83
CA PRO A 80 -13.03 -45.33 -19.34
C PRO A 80 -11.68 -44.82 -18.86
N SER A 81 -10.92 -45.76 -18.27
CA SER A 81 -9.54 -45.58 -17.88
C SER A 81 -8.61 -45.54 -19.09
N ARG A 82 -7.85 -44.45 -19.26
CA ARG A 82 -6.66 -44.41 -20.10
C ARG A 82 -5.43 -44.65 -19.24
N SER A 83 -4.81 -45.78 -19.43
CA SER A 83 -3.52 -46.19 -18.84
C SER A 83 -2.36 -45.45 -19.55
N LEU A 84 -1.48 -44.82 -18.79
CA LEU A 84 -0.16 -44.37 -19.23
C LEU A 84 0.87 -45.50 -19.01
N PRO A 85 1.88 -45.64 -19.89
CA PRO A 85 2.89 -46.68 -19.77
C PRO A 85 3.92 -46.38 -18.68
N PRO A 86 4.59 -47.40 -18.11
CA PRO A 86 5.52 -47.25 -17.02
C PRO A 86 6.88 -46.69 -17.46
N LEU A 87 7.42 -45.74 -16.71
CA LEU A 87 8.79 -45.28 -16.83
C LEU A 87 9.75 -46.29 -16.21
N ALA A 88 10.78 -46.61 -16.98
CA ALA A 88 11.84 -47.56 -16.63
C ALA A 88 12.71 -47.06 -15.44
N ALA A 89 13.05 -47.99 -14.58
CA ALA A 89 13.99 -47.81 -13.48
C ALA A 89 15.41 -47.53 -13.98
N ALA A 90 16.05 -46.48 -13.47
CA ALA A 90 17.49 -46.26 -13.62
C ALA A 90 18.15 -46.21 -12.25
N GLY A 91 19.01 -47.17 -12.05
CA GLY A 91 20.33 -47.18 -11.47
C GLY A 91 20.53 -46.61 -10.07
N SER A 92 20.78 -47.51 -9.14
CA SER A 92 21.43 -47.29 -7.84
C SER A 92 22.82 -46.64 -8.00
N ILE A 93 23.06 -45.52 -7.32
CA ILE A 93 24.42 -45.00 -7.09
C ILE A 93 24.83 -45.37 -5.67
N ARG A 94 26.00 -45.99 -5.60
CA ARG A 94 26.66 -46.49 -4.39
C ARG A 94 27.13 -45.34 -3.51
N GLU A 95 27.00 -45.53 -2.21
CA GLU A 95 27.79 -44.83 -1.18
C GLU A 95 29.27 -45.14 -1.38
N ASN A 96 30.11 -44.12 -1.30
CA ASN A 96 31.54 -44.32 -0.97
C ASN A 96 32.11 -43.07 -0.28
N GLU A 97 32.56 -43.34 0.95
CA GLU A 97 33.78 -42.90 1.62
C GLU A 97 34.08 -41.38 1.80
N GLN A 98 34.12 -41.02 3.08
CA GLN A 98 34.85 -39.86 3.61
C GLN A 98 36.36 -40.05 3.44
N PRO A 99 37.14 -38.99 3.28
CA PRO A 99 38.51 -38.94 3.76
C PRO A 99 38.67 -37.95 4.94
N GLU A 100 39.55 -38.42 5.82
CA GLU A 100 39.99 -37.82 7.05
C GLU A 100 40.77 -36.49 6.88
N ASP A 101 40.88 -35.80 8.01
CA ASP A 101 41.67 -34.60 8.28
C ASP A 101 43.08 -34.61 7.69
N ASP A 102 43.49 -33.43 7.17
CA ASP A 102 44.86 -32.92 7.45
C ASP A 102 45.01 -31.45 7.06
N ASP A 103 45.52 -30.68 8.04
CA ASP A 103 46.33 -29.45 7.96
C ASP A 103 45.92 -28.29 7.03
N LEU A 104 45.30 -27.28 7.57
CA LEU A 104 45.40 -25.92 7.06
C LEU A 104 45.96 -24.96 8.12
N VAL A 105 47.20 -24.63 7.88
CA VAL A 105 47.99 -23.54 8.47
C VAL A 105 47.33 -22.20 8.14
N ALA A 106 47.04 -21.38 9.15
CA ALA A 106 46.60 -20.01 9.01
C ALA A 106 47.73 -19.10 8.52
N PRO A 107 47.50 -18.19 7.57
CA PRO A 107 48.41 -17.07 7.35
C PRO A 107 48.02 -15.88 8.22
N ASP A 108 48.96 -15.42 9.02
CA ASP A 108 48.96 -14.18 9.78
C ASP A 108 48.77 -12.93 8.90
N GLY A 109 48.11 -11.94 9.44
CA GLY A 109 48.24 -10.57 8.99
C GLY A 109 46.99 -9.79 8.67
N ILE A 110 46.20 -9.43 9.70
CA ILE A 110 45.27 -8.30 9.59
C ILE A 110 45.88 -7.12 10.35
N PRO A 111 46.14 -5.98 9.70
CA PRO A 111 46.59 -4.77 10.39
C PRO A 111 45.40 -4.13 11.09
N THR A 112 45.46 -4.02 12.38
CA THR A 112 44.57 -3.16 13.20
C THR A 112 44.94 -1.69 12.98
N GLY A 113 43.91 -0.89 12.69
CA GLY A 113 43.91 0.53 13.01
C GLY A 113 44.06 1.48 11.84
N HIS A 114 42.93 2.04 11.40
CA HIS A 114 42.86 3.48 11.08
C HIS A 114 41.44 3.95 11.33
N ALA A 115 41.31 4.79 12.36
CA ALA A 115 40.14 5.61 12.58
C ALA A 115 39.96 6.55 11.37
N VAL A 116 38.89 6.37 10.60
CA VAL A 116 38.53 7.31 9.54
C VAL A 116 37.69 8.42 10.17
N ALA A 117 38.29 9.61 10.19
CA ALA A 117 37.61 10.85 10.53
C ALA A 117 36.43 11.06 9.55
N ILE A 118 35.23 11.24 10.11
CA ILE A 118 34.05 11.65 9.33
C ILE A 118 34.23 13.13 8.98
N ALA A 119 34.75 13.41 7.80
CA ALA A 119 34.74 14.73 7.22
C ALA A 119 33.45 14.91 6.42
N ASN A 120 32.80 16.07 6.61
CA ASN A 120 31.65 16.57 5.86
C ASN A 120 31.76 16.25 4.37
N GLY A 121 30.95 15.34 3.87
CA GLY A 121 30.93 15.00 2.47
C GLY A 121 29.50 14.77 1.99
N ALA A 122 29.12 15.51 0.97
CA ALA A 122 27.98 15.15 0.12
C ALA A 122 28.05 13.65 -0.17
N VAL A 123 26.98 12.94 0.08
CA VAL A 123 26.84 11.53 -0.31
C VAL A 123 26.97 11.49 -1.83
N ARG A 124 28.15 11.20 -2.34
CA ARG A 124 28.29 10.74 -3.72
C ARG A 124 27.49 9.45 -3.82
N LEU A 125 26.54 9.44 -4.72
CA LEU A 125 26.00 8.19 -5.27
C LEU A 125 27.24 7.35 -5.65
N PRO A 126 27.30 6.05 -5.34
CA PRO A 126 28.33 5.20 -5.89
C PRO A 126 28.29 5.38 -7.39
N ASP A 127 29.47 5.69 -7.96
CA ASP A 127 29.68 5.62 -9.40
C ASP A 127 29.12 4.28 -9.87
N ALA A 128 28.55 4.26 -11.07
CA ALA A 128 27.90 3.11 -11.70
C ALA A 128 28.61 1.81 -11.33
N LEU A 129 27.85 0.76 -11.03
CA LEU A 129 28.39 -0.55 -10.73
C LEU A 129 29.44 -0.88 -11.78
N PRO A 130 30.66 -1.35 -11.42
CA PRO A 130 31.70 -1.68 -12.39
C PRO A 130 31.15 -2.81 -13.27
N GLY A 131 30.79 -2.48 -14.51
CA GLY A 131 30.23 -3.43 -15.48
C GLY A 131 28.96 -2.98 -16.20
N GLU A 132 28.41 -1.79 -15.95
CA GLU A 132 27.42 -1.22 -16.87
C GLU A 132 28.14 -0.77 -18.15
N GLU A 133 28.37 -1.72 -19.05
CA GLU A 133 28.62 -1.40 -20.45
C GLU A 133 27.45 -0.59 -20.97
N GLU A 134 27.70 0.58 -21.56
CA GLU A 134 26.65 1.30 -22.31
C GLU A 134 25.95 0.31 -23.24
N PRO A 135 24.61 0.23 -23.25
CA PRO A 135 23.91 -0.69 -24.14
C PRO A 135 24.39 -0.41 -25.57
N LEU A 136 24.91 -1.46 -26.21
CA LEU A 136 25.44 -1.36 -27.57
C LEU A 136 24.34 -0.79 -28.48
N PRO A 137 24.62 0.24 -29.28
CA PRO A 137 23.65 0.76 -30.23
C PRO A 137 23.22 -0.34 -31.18
N LEU A 138 21.94 -0.31 -31.55
CA LEU A 138 21.37 -1.30 -32.48
C LEU A 138 22.19 -1.33 -33.76
N PRO A 139 22.43 -2.53 -34.35
CA PRO A 139 23.21 -2.64 -35.60
C PRO A 139 22.58 -1.82 -36.71
N VAL A 140 23.39 -1.02 -37.38
CA VAL A 140 22.98 -0.18 -38.52
C VAL A 140 22.94 -1.03 -39.77
N ALA A 141 21.76 -1.39 -40.25
CA ALA A 141 21.58 -1.86 -41.62
C ALA A 141 21.48 -0.63 -42.54
N VAL A 142 22.49 -0.36 -43.33
CA VAL A 142 22.43 0.72 -44.31
C VAL A 142 21.74 0.21 -45.55
N SER A 143 20.46 0.54 -45.74
CA SER A 143 19.77 0.33 -47.02
C SER A 143 19.95 1.57 -47.91
N SER A 144 20.29 1.34 -49.17
CA SER A 144 20.64 2.40 -50.11
C SER A 144 19.46 2.96 -50.92
N HIS A 145 18.23 2.41 -50.75
CA HIS A 145 17.05 2.80 -51.51
C HIS A 145 16.08 3.61 -50.66
N GLY A 146 15.42 4.61 -51.24
CA GLY A 146 14.60 5.58 -50.51
C GLY A 146 13.39 4.96 -49.75
N GLU A 147 12.72 3.97 -50.30
CA GLU A 147 11.58 3.27 -49.66
C GLU A 147 12.05 2.39 -48.51
N ASP A 148 13.17 1.70 -48.65
CA ASP A 148 13.79 0.91 -47.59
C ASP A 148 14.20 1.80 -46.38
N ARG A 149 14.63 3.05 -46.65
CA ARG A 149 14.97 4.00 -45.57
C ARG A 149 13.75 4.45 -44.80
N VAL A 150 12.61 4.68 -45.45
CA VAL A 150 11.35 5.05 -44.76
C VAL A 150 10.87 3.93 -43.86
N ALA A 151 10.86 2.70 -44.37
CA ALA A 151 10.50 1.51 -43.57
C ALA A 151 11.45 1.30 -42.40
N PHE A 152 12.76 1.48 -42.62
CA PHE A 152 13.78 1.39 -41.55
C PHE A 152 13.53 2.41 -40.43
N LEU A 153 13.29 3.69 -40.79
CA LEU A 153 13.02 4.72 -39.80
C LEU A 153 11.71 4.50 -39.06
N GLN A 154 10.65 3.98 -39.74
CA GLN A 154 9.40 3.62 -39.10
C GLN A 154 9.61 2.51 -38.05
N ASP A 155 10.35 1.46 -38.38
CA ASP A 155 10.72 0.39 -37.43
C ASP A 155 11.42 0.95 -36.18
N ARG A 156 12.34 1.94 -36.34
CA ARG A 156 13.01 2.60 -35.22
C ARG A 156 12.05 3.41 -34.35
N VAL A 157 11.09 4.09 -34.97
CA VAL A 157 10.02 4.79 -34.22
C VAL A 157 9.16 3.80 -33.46
N ASP A 158 8.78 2.68 -34.05
CA ASP A 158 7.96 1.65 -33.40
C ASP A 158 8.71 1.00 -32.22
N GLN A 159 10.04 0.81 -32.33
CA GLN A 159 10.89 0.36 -31.23
C GLN A 159 10.93 1.39 -30.08
N LEU A 160 11.08 2.68 -30.39
CA LEU A 160 11.04 3.76 -29.41
C LEU A 160 9.67 3.81 -28.70
N VAL A 161 8.56 3.68 -29.44
CA VAL A 161 7.21 3.60 -28.87
C VAL A 161 7.11 2.43 -27.89
N ARG A 162 7.60 1.27 -28.27
CA ARG A 162 7.65 0.09 -27.41
C ARG A 162 8.48 0.32 -26.15
N ALA A 163 9.64 0.99 -26.27
CA ALA A 163 10.49 1.31 -25.14
C ALA A 163 9.77 2.19 -24.12
N TYR A 164 9.03 3.21 -24.56
CA TYR A 164 8.22 4.03 -23.64
C TYR A 164 7.13 3.22 -22.92
N ARG A 165 6.46 2.29 -23.61
CA ARG A 165 5.46 1.41 -22.98
C ARG A 165 6.05 0.48 -21.92
N VAL A 166 7.27 -0.01 -22.15
CA VAL A 166 7.96 -0.96 -21.26
C VAL A 166 8.70 -0.25 -20.13
N ARG A 167 9.36 0.87 -20.42
CA ARG A 167 10.33 1.51 -19.52
C ARG A 167 9.99 2.95 -19.12
N GLY A 168 8.96 3.57 -19.74
CA GLY A 168 8.58 4.95 -19.46
C GLY A 168 8.33 5.24 -17.99
N HIS A 169 7.76 4.27 -17.27
CA HIS A 169 7.51 4.39 -15.83
C HIS A 169 8.78 4.68 -14.99
N LEU A 170 9.96 4.25 -15.44
CA LEU A 170 11.22 4.50 -14.75
C LEU A 170 11.65 5.98 -14.82
N MET A 171 11.16 6.71 -15.83
CA MET A 171 11.40 8.15 -16.01
C MET A 171 10.24 9.02 -15.50
N ALA A 172 9.17 8.40 -15.01
CA ALA A 172 8.01 9.14 -14.55
C ALA A 172 8.30 9.97 -13.29
N GLU A 173 7.78 11.19 -13.26
CA GLU A 173 7.96 12.18 -12.18
C GLU A 173 7.01 11.87 -11.00
N ILE A 174 7.12 10.65 -10.49
CA ILE A 174 6.24 10.15 -9.43
C ILE A 174 6.71 10.49 -8.01
N ASP A 175 8.00 10.83 -7.82
CA ASP A 175 8.51 11.17 -6.50
C ASP A 175 8.20 12.63 -6.14
N PRO A 176 7.35 12.89 -5.13
CA PRO A 176 7.03 14.26 -4.72
C PRO A 176 8.27 15.03 -4.22
N LEU A 177 9.30 14.36 -3.73
CA LEU A 177 10.54 15.01 -3.27
C LEU A 177 11.43 15.45 -4.45
N GLY A 178 11.07 15.08 -5.68
CA GLY A 178 11.77 15.52 -6.89
C GLY A 178 13.19 14.97 -7.04
N ARG A 179 13.48 13.84 -6.40
CA ARG A 179 14.80 13.21 -6.52
C ARG A 179 15.05 12.76 -7.96
N PRO A 180 16.23 13.07 -8.52
CA PRO A 180 16.54 12.77 -9.90
C PRO A 180 16.51 11.25 -10.15
N ARG A 181 15.97 10.88 -11.30
CA ARG A 181 15.99 9.51 -11.81
C ARG A 181 17.10 9.37 -12.85
N PRO A 182 17.76 8.21 -12.95
CA PRO A 182 18.77 7.99 -13.96
C PRO A 182 18.15 8.10 -15.35
N GLY A 183 18.86 8.76 -16.28
CA GLY A 183 18.45 8.79 -17.68
C GLY A 183 18.47 7.37 -18.27
N LEU A 184 17.54 7.08 -19.15
CA LEU A 184 17.45 5.80 -19.86
C LEU A 184 17.78 6.02 -21.34
N PRO A 185 18.92 5.54 -21.83
CA PRO A 185 19.32 5.72 -23.24
C PRO A 185 18.24 5.25 -24.21
N GLU A 186 17.56 4.14 -23.92
CA GLU A 186 16.51 3.57 -24.76
C GLU A 186 15.23 4.41 -24.86
N LEU A 187 15.11 5.50 -24.14
CA LEU A 187 14.02 6.49 -24.30
C LEU A 187 14.49 7.73 -25.08
N ASP A 188 15.76 7.76 -25.49
CA ASP A 188 16.31 8.81 -26.34
C ASP A 188 16.22 8.37 -27.82
N PRO A 189 15.68 9.21 -28.73
CA PRO A 189 15.65 8.92 -30.16
C PRO A 189 17.00 8.58 -30.77
N HIS A 190 18.09 9.19 -30.27
CA HIS A 190 19.45 8.96 -30.77
C HIS A 190 19.90 7.51 -30.58
N PHE A 191 19.43 6.82 -29.56
CA PHE A 191 19.69 5.38 -29.36
C PHE A 191 19.23 4.53 -30.54
N TYR A 192 18.19 4.98 -31.25
CA TYR A 192 17.62 4.35 -32.44
C TYR A 192 18.15 4.93 -33.75
N HIS A 193 19.21 5.71 -33.70
CA HIS A 193 19.77 6.44 -34.84
C HIS A 193 18.78 7.44 -35.50
N LEU A 194 17.78 7.89 -34.75
CA LEU A 194 16.90 8.99 -35.15
C LEU A 194 17.62 10.30 -34.80
N THR A 195 17.70 11.22 -35.74
CA THR A 195 18.46 12.46 -35.62
C THR A 195 17.53 13.68 -35.47
N GLU A 196 18.10 14.83 -35.16
CA GLU A 196 17.34 16.09 -35.12
C GLU A 196 16.62 16.38 -36.44
N SER A 197 17.19 15.99 -37.59
CA SER A 197 16.54 16.14 -38.91
C SER A 197 15.30 15.25 -39.10
N ASP A 198 15.13 14.22 -38.28
CA ASP A 198 13.99 13.31 -38.35
C ASP A 198 12.83 13.77 -37.44
N LEU A 199 13.06 14.70 -36.49
CA LEU A 199 12.06 15.13 -35.50
C LEU A 199 10.79 15.71 -36.13
N ASP A 200 10.91 16.40 -37.24
CA ASP A 200 9.76 17.02 -37.93
C ASP A 200 9.24 16.17 -39.09
N ARG A 201 9.83 14.98 -39.33
CA ARG A 201 9.34 13.99 -40.28
C ARG A 201 8.09 13.29 -39.74
N SER A 202 7.08 13.08 -40.60
CA SER A 202 5.87 12.32 -40.27
C SER A 202 6.10 10.81 -40.35
N PHE A 203 5.54 10.11 -39.37
CA PHE A 203 5.55 8.65 -39.25
C PHE A 203 4.12 8.14 -39.05
N SER A 204 3.84 6.89 -39.48
CA SER A 204 2.61 6.21 -39.11
C SER A 204 2.53 6.03 -37.60
N THR A 205 1.35 6.17 -37.07
CA THR A 205 1.02 5.98 -35.66
C THR A 205 -0.08 4.94 -35.46
N ASP A 206 -0.19 3.99 -36.38
CA ASP A 206 -1.20 2.92 -36.34
C ASP A 206 -1.14 2.09 -35.05
N THR A 207 0.00 2.08 -34.37
CA THR A 207 0.18 1.39 -33.07
C THR A 207 -0.12 2.27 -31.86
N ILE A 208 -0.38 3.57 -32.06
CA ILE A 208 -0.66 4.56 -30.99
C ILE A 208 -2.09 5.05 -31.14
N GLU A 209 -2.85 5.08 -30.04
CA GLU A 209 -4.21 5.63 -30.09
C GLU A 209 -4.17 7.13 -30.40
N GLY A 210 -4.86 7.57 -31.46
CA GLY A 210 -4.93 8.98 -31.88
C GLY A 210 -4.85 9.19 -33.40
N PRO A 211 -4.23 10.30 -33.89
CA PRO A 211 -4.09 10.55 -35.31
C PRO A 211 -3.27 9.47 -36.01
N GLN A 212 -3.61 9.13 -37.26
CA GLN A 212 -2.93 8.08 -38.04
C GLN A 212 -1.48 8.41 -38.42
N SER A 213 -1.10 9.70 -38.37
CA SER A 213 0.27 10.15 -38.67
C SER A 213 0.61 11.35 -37.82
N MET A 214 1.80 11.37 -37.27
CA MET A 214 2.33 12.46 -36.46
C MET A 214 3.83 12.66 -36.74
N SER A 215 4.36 13.89 -36.51
CA SER A 215 5.81 14.06 -36.50
C SER A 215 6.47 13.32 -35.33
N LEU A 216 7.73 12.91 -35.48
CA LEU A 216 8.47 12.26 -34.39
C LEU A 216 8.45 13.09 -33.11
N ARG A 217 8.59 14.41 -33.20
CA ARG A 217 8.48 15.36 -32.08
C ARG A 217 7.12 15.26 -31.36
N GLN A 218 6.04 15.14 -32.11
CA GLN A 218 4.69 14.97 -31.55
C GLN A 218 4.52 13.60 -30.91
N ILE A 219 5.05 12.53 -31.53
CA ILE A 219 5.05 11.17 -30.97
C ILE A 219 5.78 11.16 -29.62
N ILE A 220 7.00 11.68 -29.57
CA ILE A 220 7.80 11.73 -28.32
C ILE A 220 7.06 12.52 -27.23
N LYS A 221 6.52 13.69 -27.58
CA LYS A 221 5.74 14.51 -26.63
C LYS A 221 4.54 13.72 -26.07
N ARG A 222 3.80 13.03 -26.94
CA ARG A 222 2.64 12.22 -26.54
C ARG A 222 3.05 11.05 -25.62
N LEU A 223 4.12 10.33 -25.97
CA LEU A 223 4.64 9.22 -25.17
C LEU A 223 5.13 9.69 -23.80
N ARG A 224 5.87 10.82 -23.74
CA ARG A 224 6.29 11.42 -22.47
C ARG A 224 5.09 11.85 -21.62
N ASN A 225 4.09 12.47 -22.23
CA ASN A 225 2.88 12.85 -21.52
C ASN A 225 2.15 11.65 -20.93
N THR A 226 2.08 10.55 -21.67
CA THR A 226 1.36 9.33 -21.26
C THR A 226 2.10 8.54 -20.17
N TYR A 227 3.44 8.39 -20.30
CA TYR A 227 4.20 7.40 -19.53
C TYR A 227 5.23 7.98 -18.56
N CYS A 228 5.58 9.27 -18.67
CA CYS A 228 6.73 9.83 -17.95
C CYS A 228 6.40 11.06 -17.08
N ARG A 229 5.12 11.40 -16.86
CA ARG A 229 4.71 12.52 -15.99
C ARG A 229 4.41 12.00 -14.58
N SER A 230 3.41 12.61 -13.93
CA SER A 230 2.98 12.21 -12.57
C SER A 230 2.47 10.77 -12.46
N ILE A 231 2.36 10.04 -13.57
CA ILE A 231 1.91 8.64 -13.62
C ILE A 231 2.92 7.80 -14.39
N GLY A 232 3.38 6.71 -13.79
CA GLY A 232 4.11 5.63 -14.42
C GLY A 232 3.30 4.34 -14.35
N VAL A 233 3.30 3.51 -15.40
CA VAL A 233 2.47 2.30 -15.43
C VAL A 233 3.29 1.08 -15.83
N GLN A 234 3.24 0.05 -14.99
CA GLN A 234 3.77 -1.26 -15.32
C GLN A 234 2.61 -2.17 -15.79
N PHE A 235 2.58 -2.49 -17.07
CA PHE A 235 1.51 -3.31 -17.67
C PHE A 235 2.02 -4.24 -18.79
N MET A 236 3.23 -4.01 -19.29
CA MET A 236 3.78 -4.79 -20.41
C MET A 236 4.28 -6.19 -20.01
N HIS A 237 4.30 -6.50 -18.71
CA HIS A 237 4.62 -7.83 -18.17
C HIS A 237 3.43 -8.80 -18.23
N MET A 238 2.23 -8.29 -18.49
CA MET A 238 1.03 -9.13 -18.62
C MET A 238 1.02 -9.86 -19.97
N ASP A 239 0.72 -11.16 -19.95
CA ASP A 239 0.71 -11.99 -21.18
C ASP A 239 -0.54 -11.79 -22.02
N ASP A 240 -1.69 -11.51 -21.39
CA ASP A 240 -2.95 -11.30 -22.08
C ASP A 240 -2.92 -10.02 -22.94
N LEU A 241 -2.92 -10.20 -24.25
CA LEU A 241 -2.90 -9.11 -25.23
C LEU A 241 -4.14 -8.20 -25.11
N ARG A 242 -5.33 -8.78 -24.85
CA ARG A 242 -6.58 -8.02 -24.72
C ARG A 242 -6.48 -7.05 -23.53
N VAL A 243 -5.94 -7.51 -22.41
CA VAL A 243 -5.76 -6.71 -21.21
C VAL A 243 -4.77 -5.57 -21.44
N ARG A 244 -3.62 -5.86 -22.07
CA ARG A 244 -2.62 -4.84 -22.42
C ARG A 244 -3.20 -3.78 -23.36
N GLN A 245 -3.89 -4.19 -24.42
CA GLN A 245 -4.51 -3.27 -25.39
C GLN A 245 -5.59 -2.40 -24.74
N TRP A 246 -6.40 -2.99 -23.85
CA TRP A 246 -7.44 -2.26 -23.14
C TRP A 246 -6.86 -1.10 -22.32
N LEU A 247 -5.75 -1.33 -21.62
CA LEU A 247 -5.03 -0.30 -20.86
C LEU A 247 -4.37 0.72 -21.79
N GLN A 248 -3.67 0.24 -22.83
CA GLN A 248 -2.95 1.07 -23.78
C GLN A 248 -3.87 2.10 -24.43
N VAL A 249 -5.01 1.67 -24.97
CA VAL A 249 -5.99 2.54 -25.63
C VAL A 249 -6.48 3.63 -24.69
N ARG A 250 -6.79 3.30 -23.43
CA ARG A 250 -7.29 4.27 -22.45
C ARG A 250 -6.24 5.25 -21.99
N MET A 251 -5.01 4.81 -21.80
CA MET A 251 -3.92 5.69 -21.41
C MET A 251 -3.46 6.59 -22.56
N GLU A 252 -3.24 6.03 -23.72
CA GLU A 252 -2.76 6.78 -24.89
C GLU A 252 -3.83 7.70 -25.47
N GLY A 253 -5.10 7.30 -25.44
CA GLY A 253 -6.22 8.12 -25.92
C GLY A 253 -6.40 9.43 -25.17
N THR A 254 -6.05 9.46 -23.89
CA THR A 254 -6.17 10.65 -23.02
C THR A 254 -4.82 11.26 -22.62
N GLU A 255 -3.69 10.72 -23.14
CA GLU A 255 -2.35 11.04 -22.65
C GLU A 255 -2.26 10.87 -21.12
N ASN A 256 -2.97 9.88 -20.61
CA ASN A 256 -3.07 9.52 -19.19
C ASN A 256 -3.50 10.69 -18.30
N ARG A 257 -4.46 11.49 -18.75
CA ARG A 257 -5.01 12.64 -18.04
C ARG A 257 -6.53 12.58 -17.97
N ILE A 258 -7.05 12.95 -16.82
CA ILE A 258 -8.47 13.24 -16.62
C ILE A 258 -8.68 14.77 -16.69
N GLN A 259 -9.81 15.19 -17.22
CA GLN A 259 -10.26 16.57 -17.14
C GLN A 259 -11.32 16.65 -16.04
N LEU A 260 -10.97 17.29 -14.95
CA LEU A 260 -11.88 17.52 -13.83
C LEU A 260 -12.57 18.87 -14.00
N ASP A 261 -13.87 18.91 -13.75
CA ASP A 261 -14.58 20.17 -13.61
C ASP A 261 -14.31 20.82 -12.25
N ARG A 262 -14.72 22.10 -12.11
CA ARG A 262 -14.53 22.87 -10.87
C ARG A 262 -15.15 22.15 -9.66
N ARG A 263 -16.31 21.52 -9.81
CA ARG A 263 -16.99 20.83 -8.71
C ARG A 263 -16.17 19.65 -8.20
N GLN A 264 -15.58 18.88 -9.12
CA GLN A 264 -14.71 17.75 -8.80
C GLN A 264 -13.41 18.22 -8.14
N GLN A 265 -12.76 19.26 -8.66
CA GLN A 265 -11.57 19.87 -8.07
C GLN A 265 -11.84 20.40 -6.67
N MET A 266 -12.96 21.11 -6.46
CA MET A 266 -13.39 21.59 -5.15
C MET A 266 -13.67 20.46 -4.17
N ARG A 267 -14.22 19.35 -4.64
CA ARG A 267 -14.47 18.17 -3.80
C ARG A 267 -13.16 17.57 -3.31
N ILE A 268 -12.18 17.39 -4.20
CA ILE A 268 -10.84 16.90 -3.85
C ILE A 268 -10.18 17.87 -2.84
N TYR A 269 -10.20 19.16 -3.12
CA TYR A 269 -9.62 20.17 -2.23
C TYR A 269 -10.26 20.12 -0.84
N LYS A 270 -11.58 20.07 -0.76
CA LYS A 270 -12.30 19.99 0.51
C LYS A 270 -11.93 18.75 1.30
N GLN A 271 -11.80 17.60 0.67
CA GLN A 271 -11.38 16.37 1.32
C GLN A 271 -9.95 16.46 1.88
N MET A 272 -9.04 17.03 1.11
CA MET A 272 -7.66 17.25 1.57
C MET A 272 -7.60 18.25 2.72
N THR A 273 -8.40 19.32 2.66
CA THR A 273 -8.51 20.30 3.75
C THR A 273 -9.04 19.67 5.02
N THR A 274 -10.11 18.88 4.94
CA THR A 274 -10.66 18.21 6.13
C THR A 274 -9.66 17.20 6.72
N ALA A 275 -8.91 16.50 5.87
CA ALA A 275 -7.86 15.59 6.32
C ALA A 275 -6.72 16.36 7.05
N ALA A 276 -6.21 17.43 6.45
CA ALA A 276 -5.13 18.22 7.02
C ALA A 276 -5.55 18.92 8.34
N VAL A 277 -6.73 19.51 8.37
CA VAL A 277 -7.27 20.16 9.58
C VAL A 277 -7.50 19.17 10.71
N PHE A 278 -7.95 17.94 10.40
CA PHE A 278 -8.12 16.89 11.40
C PHE A 278 -6.77 16.47 12.01
N GLU A 279 -5.72 16.26 11.20
CA GLU A 279 -4.37 15.95 11.69
C GLU A 279 -3.83 17.07 12.59
N GLU A 280 -3.92 18.32 12.13
CA GLU A 280 -3.49 19.49 12.90
C GLU A 280 -4.23 19.57 14.24
N PHE A 281 -5.54 19.30 14.24
CA PHE A 281 -6.37 19.34 15.43
C PHE A 281 -5.95 18.29 16.46
N ILE A 282 -5.75 17.04 16.03
CA ILE A 282 -5.28 15.96 16.92
C ILE A 282 -3.92 16.30 17.50
N GLN A 283 -2.99 16.76 16.69
CA GLN A 283 -1.64 17.14 17.13
C GLN A 283 -1.66 18.24 18.21
N LYS A 284 -2.52 19.24 18.04
CA LYS A 284 -2.62 20.37 18.98
C LYS A 284 -3.38 20.04 20.28
N ARG A 285 -4.40 19.18 20.20
CA ARG A 285 -5.31 18.91 21.34
C ARG A 285 -4.92 17.70 22.16
N PHE A 286 -4.20 16.74 21.57
CA PHE A 286 -3.84 15.47 22.19
C PHE A 286 -2.32 15.22 22.07
N LEU A 287 -1.54 16.14 22.67
CA LEU A 287 -0.08 16.12 22.63
C LEU A 287 0.47 14.77 23.15
N GLY A 288 1.37 14.16 22.39
CA GLY A 288 2.03 12.90 22.72
C GLY A 288 1.16 11.64 22.58
N ALA A 289 -0.11 11.79 22.24
CA ALA A 289 -0.96 10.64 22.01
C ALA A 289 -0.69 10.03 20.62
N LYS A 290 -0.47 8.70 20.56
CA LYS A 290 -0.18 8.00 19.31
C LYS A 290 -1.36 8.13 18.34
N SER A 291 -1.13 8.72 17.18
CA SER A 291 -2.11 8.92 16.09
C SER A 291 -1.67 8.33 14.76
N PHE A 292 -0.37 8.12 14.54
CA PHE A 292 0.24 7.69 13.28
C PHE A 292 -0.21 8.57 12.10
N SER A 293 0.23 9.81 12.14
CA SER A 293 -0.20 10.88 11.25
C SER A 293 -0.16 10.53 9.76
N LEU A 294 -1.16 11.03 9.02
CA LEU A 294 -1.27 10.93 7.56
C LEU A 294 -0.52 12.06 6.84
N GLU A 295 -0.01 13.07 7.54
CA GLU A 295 0.62 14.24 6.94
C GLU A 295 1.71 13.87 5.92
N GLY A 296 1.62 14.44 4.74
CA GLY A 296 2.43 14.12 3.56
C GLY A 296 1.81 13.07 2.63
N SER A 297 0.63 12.52 3.00
CA SER A 297 -0.11 11.50 2.25
C SER A 297 -1.62 11.80 2.21
N GLU A 298 -2.01 13.06 2.38
CA GLU A 298 -3.42 13.49 2.55
C GLU A 298 -4.29 13.12 1.35
N THR A 299 -3.70 12.98 0.17
CA THR A 299 -4.39 12.54 -1.06
C THR A 299 -5.00 11.13 -0.95
N LEU A 300 -4.61 10.34 0.06
CA LEU A 300 -5.28 9.07 0.37
C LEU A 300 -6.78 9.26 0.61
N ILE A 301 -7.19 10.36 1.26
CA ILE A 301 -8.60 10.59 1.58
C ILE A 301 -9.45 10.82 0.32
N PRO A 302 -9.13 11.77 -0.58
CA PRO A 302 -9.85 11.88 -1.84
C PRO A 302 -9.70 10.63 -2.73
N LEU A 303 -8.57 9.91 -2.72
CA LEU A 303 -8.41 8.65 -3.44
C LEU A 303 -9.48 7.63 -3.02
N LEU A 304 -9.63 7.39 -1.73
CA LEU A 304 -10.61 6.44 -1.20
C LEU A 304 -12.04 6.88 -1.48
N GLU A 305 -12.35 8.17 -1.32
CA GLU A 305 -13.68 8.68 -1.66
C GLU A 305 -14.01 8.46 -3.14
N MET A 306 -13.09 8.81 -4.06
CA MET A 306 -13.28 8.58 -5.49
C MET A 306 -13.45 7.10 -5.83
N ALA A 307 -12.71 6.20 -5.17
CA ALA A 307 -12.86 4.75 -5.35
C ALA A 307 -14.25 4.27 -4.90
N ILE A 308 -14.75 4.76 -3.78
CA ILE A 308 -16.10 4.42 -3.27
C ILE A 308 -17.19 4.97 -4.18
N GLU A 309 -17.07 6.22 -4.64
CA GLU A 309 -18.00 6.81 -5.62
C GLU A 309 -18.03 6.01 -6.94
N ARG A 310 -16.85 5.57 -7.39
CA ARG A 310 -16.75 4.73 -8.59
C ARG A 310 -17.34 3.34 -8.35
N ALA A 311 -17.13 2.77 -7.15
CA ALA A 311 -17.74 1.51 -6.75
C ALA A 311 -19.28 1.61 -6.79
N ALA A 312 -19.86 2.69 -6.24
CA ALA A 312 -21.30 2.95 -6.35
C ALA A 312 -21.78 3.06 -7.79
N SER A 313 -21.00 3.69 -8.68
CA SER A 313 -21.29 3.79 -10.11
C SER A 313 -21.19 2.43 -10.83
N HIS A 314 -20.39 1.52 -10.31
CA HIS A 314 -20.24 0.14 -10.78
C HIS A 314 -21.21 -0.85 -10.14
N GLU A 315 -22.21 -0.34 -9.40
CA GLU A 315 -23.24 -1.12 -8.73
C GLU A 315 -22.71 -2.06 -7.62
N ILE A 316 -21.59 -1.69 -6.98
CA ILE A 316 -21.06 -2.38 -5.81
C ILE A 316 -21.88 -1.93 -4.60
N ASP A 317 -22.36 -2.88 -3.80
CA ASP A 317 -23.19 -2.66 -2.64
C ASP A 317 -22.40 -2.74 -1.33
N ASP A 318 -21.28 -3.51 -1.31
CA ASP A 318 -20.44 -3.73 -0.13
C ASP A 318 -18.96 -3.44 -0.43
N VAL A 319 -18.30 -2.66 0.44
CA VAL A 319 -16.86 -2.43 0.39
C VAL A 319 -16.26 -2.77 1.75
N VAL A 320 -15.33 -3.73 1.77
CA VAL A 320 -14.52 -4.07 2.93
C VAL A 320 -13.16 -3.41 2.81
N LEU A 321 -12.81 -2.58 3.79
CA LEU A 321 -11.50 -1.94 3.87
C LEU A 321 -10.62 -2.66 4.90
N ALA A 322 -9.33 -2.78 4.58
CA ALA A 322 -8.30 -3.21 5.51
C ALA A 322 -7.10 -2.28 5.39
N MET A 323 -6.52 -1.89 6.51
CA MET A 323 -5.36 -1.00 6.54
C MET A 323 -4.61 -1.12 7.86
N ALA A 324 -3.32 -0.79 7.80
CA ALA A 324 -2.49 -0.59 8.99
C ALA A 324 -2.87 0.70 9.74
N HIS A 325 -2.07 1.08 10.71
CA HIS A 325 -2.34 2.20 11.61
C HIS A 325 -2.18 3.59 10.97
N ARG A 326 -1.27 3.78 9.99
CA ARG A 326 -1.00 5.12 9.43
C ARG A 326 -2.18 5.68 8.68
N GLY A 327 -2.63 6.88 9.10
CA GLY A 327 -3.81 7.55 8.54
C GLY A 327 -5.15 6.92 8.91
N ARG A 328 -5.16 5.87 9.74
CA ARG A 328 -6.39 5.15 10.06
C ARG A 328 -7.42 6.01 10.78
N LEU A 329 -7.00 6.88 11.71
CA LEU A 329 -7.92 7.79 12.40
C LEU A 329 -8.57 8.78 11.42
N ASN A 330 -7.81 9.24 10.43
CA ASN A 330 -8.31 10.11 9.37
C ASN A 330 -9.32 9.37 8.47
N VAL A 331 -9.03 8.13 8.11
CA VAL A 331 -9.97 7.27 7.36
C VAL A 331 -11.24 7.00 8.18
N LEU A 332 -11.12 6.72 9.48
CA LEU A 332 -12.27 6.54 10.38
C LEU A 332 -13.16 7.80 10.41
N ALA A 333 -12.56 8.99 10.53
CA ALA A 333 -13.29 10.26 10.61
C ALA A 333 -13.89 10.66 9.25
N ASN A 334 -13.08 10.69 8.18
CA ASN A 334 -13.42 11.35 6.92
C ASN A 334 -13.98 10.41 5.85
N ILE A 335 -13.72 9.10 5.93
CA ILE A 335 -14.26 8.10 5.00
C ILE A 335 -15.38 7.28 5.66
N MET A 336 -15.11 6.75 6.86
CA MET A 336 -16.06 5.89 7.56
C MET A 336 -17.13 6.68 8.34
N GLY A 337 -16.99 8.00 8.47
CA GLY A 337 -17.93 8.85 9.18
C GLY A 337 -18.01 8.57 10.70
N LYS A 338 -16.98 7.95 11.28
CA LYS A 338 -16.90 7.80 12.73
C LYS A 338 -16.92 9.18 13.39
N SER A 339 -17.83 9.36 14.38
CA SER A 339 -17.98 10.65 15.05
C SER A 339 -16.67 11.12 15.68
N PRO A 340 -16.20 12.35 15.40
CA PRO A 340 -15.04 12.93 16.07
C PRO A 340 -15.20 12.96 17.61
N GLN A 341 -16.41 13.12 18.14
CA GLN A 341 -16.68 13.05 19.59
C GLN A 341 -16.18 11.73 20.19
N ARG A 342 -16.40 10.62 19.50
CA ARG A 342 -15.97 9.29 19.96
C ARG A 342 -14.46 9.14 19.86
N ILE A 343 -13.87 9.57 18.76
CA ILE A 343 -12.42 9.56 18.59
C ILE A 343 -11.75 10.37 19.72
N PHE A 344 -12.32 11.53 20.04
CA PHE A 344 -11.78 12.37 21.11
C PHE A 344 -11.95 11.78 22.50
N ARG A 345 -13.06 11.07 22.77
CA ARG A 345 -13.24 10.33 24.03
C ARG A 345 -12.27 9.17 24.16
N GLU A 346 -12.03 8.46 23.08
CA GLU A 346 -11.02 7.40 23.03
C GLU A 346 -9.60 7.95 23.28
N PHE A 347 -9.28 9.15 22.79
CA PHE A 347 -8.02 9.83 23.09
C PHE A 347 -7.89 10.26 24.54
N ALA A 348 -8.98 10.71 25.12
CA ALA A 348 -9.02 11.20 26.50
C ALA A 348 -9.24 10.10 27.55
N ASP A 349 -9.42 8.84 27.08
CA ASP A 349 -9.71 7.66 27.92
C ASP A 349 -10.90 7.89 28.91
N LEU A 350 -11.97 8.51 28.39
CA LEU A 350 -13.12 8.92 29.20
C LEU A 350 -14.09 7.77 29.51
N ASP A 351 -14.05 6.69 28.71
CA ASP A 351 -14.97 5.54 28.84
C ASP A 351 -14.19 4.22 28.97
N PRO A 352 -13.31 4.06 29.98
CA PRO A 352 -12.47 2.86 30.10
C PRO A 352 -13.29 1.58 30.26
N GLU A 353 -14.49 1.66 30.87
CA GLU A 353 -15.40 0.52 31.06
C GLU A 353 -15.94 -0.04 29.73
N LEU A 354 -16.03 0.76 28.67
CA LEU A 354 -16.45 0.28 27.35
C LEU A 354 -15.40 -0.58 26.66
N HIS A 355 -14.16 -0.49 27.14
CA HIS A 355 -13.00 -1.18 26.59
C HIS A 355 -12.46 -2.29 27.50
N VAL A 356 -13.05 -2.49 28.67
CA VAL A 356 -12.63 -3.54 29.62
C VAL A 356 -12.71 -4.92 28.96
N GLY A 357 -11.59 -5.64 28.97
CA GLY A 357 -11.46 -6.98 28.41
C GLY A 357 -11.26 -7.03 26.89
N ARG A 358 -11.24 -5.90 26.19
CA ARG A 358 -10.99 -5.85 24.75
C ARG A 358 -9.51 -5.63 24.39
N GLY A 359 -8.69 -5.08 25.31
CA GLY A 359 -7.24 -4.97 25.22
C GLY A 359 -6.65 -4.31 23.98
N ASP A 360 -7.50 -3.67 23.16
CA ASP A 360 -7.07 -3.11 21.87
C ASP A 360 -6.93 -1.59 21.95
N VAL A 361 -6.06 -1.05 21.09
CA VAL A 361 -5.77 0.39 21.05
C VAL A 361 -6.65 1.08 20.02
N LYS A 362 -6.95 2.37 20.24
CA LYS A 362 -7.88 3.18 19.43
C LYS A 362 -7.63 3.13 17.91
N TYR A 363 -6.38 3.03 17.50
CA TYR A 363 -5.99 2.99 16.08
C TYR A 363 -6.06 1.58 15.46
N HIS A 364 -6.51 0.56 16.21
CA HIS A 364 -6.83 -0.76 15.69
C HIS A 364 -8.34 -1.00 15.53
N LEU A 365 -9.17 -0.12 16.08
CA LEU A 365 -10.62 -0.27 16.05
C LEU A 365 -11.17 -0.28 14.61
N GLY A 366 -12.15 -1.14 14.38
CA GLY A 366 -12.93 -1.19 13.16
C GLY A 366 -14.14 -0.26 13.22
N HIS A 367 -14.81 -0.09 12.09
CA HIS A 367 -16.06 0.67 11.99
C HIS A 367 -16.88 0.19 10.80
N SER A 368 -18.20 0.30 10.84
CA SER A 368 -19.04 0.11 9.67
C SER A 368 -20.11 1.19 9.57
N THR A 369 -20.44 1.57 8.34
CA THR A 369 -21.38 2.64 8.03
C THR A 369 -21.98 2.45 6.64
N ASP A 370 -23.12 3.08 6.38
CA ASP A 370 -23.70 3.18 5.06
C ASP A 370 -23.31 4.53 4.45
N TYR A 371 -22.58 4.47 3.35
CA TYR A 371 -22.14 5.64 2.59
C TYR A 371 -23.14 5.94 1.48
N GLN A 372 -23.70 7.16 1.47
CA GLN A 372 -24.56 7.63 0.40
C GLN A 372 -23.72 8.31 -0.68
N ALA A 373 -23.60 7.65 -1.82
CA ALA A 373 -22.84 8.18 -2.97
C ALA A 373 -23.61 9.32 -3.67
N ALA A 374 -22.87 10.12 -4.45
CA ALA A 374 -23.41 11.26 -5.18
C ALA A 374 -24.51 10.89 -6.20
N ASN A 375 -24.49 9.64 -6.70
CA ASN A 375 -25.54 9.09 -7.58
C ASN A 375 -26.78 8.58 -6.82
N GLY A 376 -26.84 8.76 -5.51
CA GLY A 376 -27.95 8.36 -4.64
C GLY A 376 -27.93 6.90 -4.18
N ARG A 377 -26.96 6.09 -4.62
CA ARG A 377 -26.80 4.71 -4.15
C ARG A 377 -26.18 4.67 -2.76
N ASN A 378 -26.61 3.72 -1.96
CA ASN A 378 -25.95 3.40 -0.71
C ASN A 378 -24.93 2.29 -0.93
N VAL A 379 -23.75 2.46 -0.34
CA VAL A 379 -22.66 1.47 -0.31
C VAL A 379 -22.35 1.18 1.16
N HIS A 380 -22.44 -0.07 1.56
CA HIS A 380 -22.06 -0.46 2.92
C HIS A 380 -20.55 -0.54 3.03
N LEU A 381 -19.96 0.27 3.91
CA LEU A 381 -18.52 0.28 4.18
C LEU A 381 -18.22 -0.44 5.49
N SER A 382 -17.21 -1.29 5.47
CA SER A 382 -16.72 -1.96 6.68
C SER A 382 -15.20 -1.88 6.75
N LEU A 383 -14.65 -1.19 7.74
CA LEU A 383 -13.23 -1.20 8.05
C LEU A 383 -12.94 -2.30 9.07
N CYS A 384 -12.14 -3.29 8.68
CA CYS A 384 -11.73 -4.38 9.57
C CYS A 384 -10.95 -3.87 10.78
N PHE A 385 -11.07 -4.52 11.92
CA PHE A 385 -10.07 -4.40 12.99
C PHE A 385 -8.72 -4.86 12.46
N ASN A 386 -7.62 -4.26 12.92
CA ASN A 386 -6.29 -4.75 12.54
C ASN A 386 -5.43 -5.00 13.78
N PRO A 387 -4.52 -5.98 13.75
CA PRO A 387 -3.50 -6.16 14.78
C PRO A 387 -2.31 -5.23 14.53
N SER A 388 -1.34 -5.22 15.47
CA SER A 388 -0.04 -4.56 15.27
C SER A 388 0.80 -5.23 14.17
N HIS A 389 0.55 -6.50 13.88
CA HIS A 389 1.19 -7.24 12.80
C HIS A 389 0.68 -6.72 11.45
N LEU A 390 1.55 -6.02 10.72
CA LEU A 390 1.20 -5.43 9.43
C LEU A 390 0.83 -6.53 8.42
N GLU A 391 -0.04 -6.20 7.48
CA GLU A 391 -0.51 -7.04 6.36
C GLU A 391 -1.41 -8.23 6.75
N PHE A 392 -1.43 -8.68 8.01
CA PHE A 392 -2.24 -9.85 8.44
C PHE A 392 -3.75 -9.63 8.31
N VAL A 393 -4.22 -8.39 8.30
CA VAL A 393 -5.64 -8.06 8.09
C VAL A 393 -6.09 -8.29 6.64
N ASN A 394 -5.17 -8.38 5.68
CA ASN A 394 -5.49 -8.48 4.25
C ASN A 394 -6.26 -9.77 3.90
N PRO A 395 -5.77 -10.97 4.20
CA PRO A 395 -6.51 -12.21 3.95
C PRO A 395 -7.81 -12.27 4.77
N VAL A 396 -7.86 -11.64 5.95
CA VAL A 396 -9.09 -11.53 6.76
C VAL A 396 -10.16 -10.72 6.01
N ALA A 397 -9.79 -9.59 5.41
CA ALA A 397 -10.71 -8.75 4.64
C ALA A 397 -11.23 -9.48 3.39
N ILE A 398 -10.35 -10.20 2.67
CA ILE A 398 -10.73 -11.03 1.53
C ILE A 398 -11.71 -12.12 1.95
N GLY A 399 -11.39 -12.87 3.01
CA GLY A 399 -12.28 -13.92 3.54
C GLY A 399 -13.62 -13.38 4.00
N ARG A 400 -13.62 -12.20 4.63
CA ARG A 400 -14.86 -11.51 5.04
C ARG A 400 -15.73 -11.13 3.83
N MET A 401 -15.13 -10.54 2.79
CA MET A 401 -15.85 -10.20 1.56
C MET A 401 -16.41 -11.46 0.90
N ARG A 402 -15.59 -12.51 0.79
CA ARG A 402 -16.04 -13.79 0.22
C ARG A 402 -17.24 -14.35 0.96
N ALA A 403 -17.23 -14.35 2.29
CA ALA A 403 -18.35 -14.80 3.11
C ALA A 403 -19.62 -13.95 2.90
N ARG A 404 -19.49 -12.64 2.69
CA ARG A 404 -20.62 -11.75 2.35
C ARG A 404 -21.19 -12.08 0.99
N GLN A 405 -20.35 -12.23 -0.02
CA GLN A 405 -20.76 -12.59 -1.38
C GLN A 405 -21.49 -13.94 -1.40
N ASP A 406 -20.97 -14.93 -0.70
CA ASP A 406 -21.60 -16.26 -0.62
C ASP A 406 -22.97 -16.21 0.08
N ARG A 407 -23.09 -15.43 1.16
CA ARG A 407 -24.38 -15.23 1.87
C ARG A 407 -25.42 -14.46 1.06
N SER A 408 -24.99 -13.48 0.27
CA SER A 408 -25.87 -12.68 -0.58
C SER A 408 -26.20 -13.35 -1.92
N GLY A 409 -25.58 -14.51 -2.23
CA GLY A 409 -25.74 -15.19 -3.50
C GLY A 409 -25.05 -14.49 -4.68
N ASP A 410 -24.07 -13.60 -4.41
CA ASP A 410 -23.27 -12.95 -5.46
C ASP A 410 -22.21 -13.91 -6.04
N LEU A 411 -22.69 -14.91 -6.76
CA LEU A 411 -21.83 -15.92 -7.39
C LEU A 411 -20.88 -15.34 -8.45
N ARG A 412 -21.23 -14.19 -9.00
CA ARG A 412 -20.42 -13.51 -10.02
C ARG A 412 -19.36 -12.57 -9.43
N ARG A 413 -19.37 -12.36 -8.12
CA ARG A 413 -18.42 -11.47 -7.41
C ARG A 413 -18.45 -10.01 -7.89
N HIS A 414 -19.62 -9.51 -8.30
CA HIS A 414 -19.78 -8.14 -8.82
C HIS A 414 -20.24 -7.12 -7.80
N LYS A 415 -20.90 -7.57 -6.70
CA LYS A 415 -21.56 -6.71 -5.73
C LYS A 415 -20.68 -6.31 -4.55
N GLY A 416 -19.53 -6.94 -4.42
CA GLY A 416 -18.59 -6.68 -3.34
C GLY A 416 -17.21 -6.27 -3.84
N MET A 417 -16.49 -5.47 -3.03
CA MET A 417 -15.11 -5.04 -3.30
C MET A 417 -14.29 -5.03 -2.03
N VAL A 418 -13.02 -5.37 -2.15
CA VAL A 418 -12.03 -5.20 -1.06
C VAL A 418 -11.07 -4.08 -1.43
N VAL A 419 -10.78 -3.20 -0.47
CA VAL A 419 -9.73 -2.18 -0.57
C VAL A 419 -8.69 -2.48 0.50
N LEU A 420 -7.46 -2.76 0.06
CA LEU A 420 -6.33 -3.07 0.92
C LEU A 420 -5.33 -1.91 0.86
N ILE A 421 -5.05 -1.29 2.02
CA ILE A 421 -4.17 -0.12 2.12
C ILE A 421 -2.92 -0.54 2.87
N HIS A 422 -1.78 -0.43 2.19
CA HIS A 422 -0.48 -0.95 2.61
C HIS A 422 0.54 0.17 2.86
N GLY A 423 1.53 -0.08 3.71
CA GLY A 423 2.79 0.64 3.69
C GLY A 423 3.76 0.00 2.70
N ASP A 424 4.62 0.79 2.04
CA ASP A 424 5.53 0.29 1.01
C ASP A 424 6.54 -0.75 1.52
N ALA A 425 7.09 -0.52 2.69
CA ALA A 425 8.06 -1.45 3.29
C ALA A 425 7.40 -2.77 3.71
N ALA A 426 6.19 -2.72 4.28
CA ALA A 426 5.45 -3.90 4.68
C ALA A 426 4.99 -4.72 3.47
N PHE A 427 4.44 -4.07 2.44
CA PHE A 427 3.99 -4.74 1.22
C PHE A 427 5.10 -5.51 0.53
N ALA A 428 6.31 -4.94 0.44
CA ALA A 428 7.46 -5.59 -0.17
C ALA A 428 8.11 -6.65 0.75
N GLY A 429 8.10 -6.42 2.07
CA GLY A 429 8.92 -7.18 3.03
C GLY A 429 8.19 -8.27 3.79
N GLU A 430 6.85 -8.24 3.86
CA GLU A 430 6.09 -9.21 4.63
C GLU A 430 5.44 -10.27 3.72
N GLY A 431 5.84 -11.53 3.88
CA GLY A 431 5.42 -12.65 3.04
C GLY A 431 3.91 -12.85 2.95
N ILE A 432 3.15 -12.43 3.97
CA ILE A 432 1.68 -12.50 3.96
C ILE A 432 1.04 -11.65 2.85
N SER A 433 1.71 -10.57 2.38
CA SER A 433 1.27 -9.79 1.21
C SER A 433 1.29 -10.65 -0.05
N GLN A 434 2.37 -11.41 -0.26
CA GLN A 434 2.53 -12.32 -1.40
C GLN A 434 1.54 -13.48 -1.33
N GLU A 435 1.31 -14.05 -0.13
CA GLU A 435 0.32 -15.10 0.08
C GLU A 435 -1.10 -14.57 -0.22
N THR A 436 -1.42 -13.35 0.20
CA THR A 436 -2.70 -12.69 -0.09
C THR A 436 -2.92 -12.51 -1.59
N LEU A 437 -1.90 -12.00 -2.29
CA LEU A 437 -1.92 -11.88 -3.75
C LEU A 437 -2.16 -13.23 -4.42
N ASN A 438 -1.51 -14.29 -3.95
CA ASN A 438 -1.65 -15.63 -4.49
C ASN A 438 -3.07 -16.21 -4.34
N LEU A 439 -3.82 -15.80 -3.31
CA LEU A 439 -5.19 -16.25 -3.10
C LEU A 439 -6.19 -15.60 -4.08
N SER A 440 -5.87 -14.43 -4.64
CA SER A 440 -6.82 -13.55 -5.31
C SER A 440 -7.50 -14.15 -6.54
N GLU A 441 -6.81 -15.01 -7.29
CA GLU A 441 -7.32 -15.65 -8.51
C GLU A 441 -7.69 -17.14 -8.31
N LEU A 442 -7.63 -17.65 -7.08
CA LEU A 442 -8.07 -19.02 -6.78
C LEU A 442 -9.58 -19.08 -6.59
N ASP A 443 -10.25 -20.04 -7.22
CA ASP A 443 -11.72 -20.19 -7.21
C ASP A 443 -12.33 -20.15 -5.80
N ALA A 444 -11.64 -20.77 -4.83
CA ALA A 444 -12.11 -20.83 -3.45
C ALA A 444 -12.01 -19.49 -2.71
N TYR A 445 -11.15 -18.56 -3.15
CA TYR A 445 -10.81 -17.34 -2.43
C TYR A 445 -11.09 -16.04 -3.20
N CYS A 446 -11.22 -16.10 -4.53
CA CYS A 446 -11.45 -14.91 -5.36
C CYS A 446 -12.69 -14.13 -4.93
N THR A 447 -12.60 -12.80 -5.00
CA THR A 447 -13.66 -11.87 -4.62
C THR A 447 -14.06 -10.91 -5.76
N GLY A 448 -13.59 -11.16 -6.98
CA GLY A 448 -13.81 -10.27 -8.13
C GLY A 448 -12.81 -9.10 -8.17
N GLY A 449 -11.62 -9.33 -7.64
CA GLY A 449 -10.50 -8.39 -7.60
C GLY A 449 -10.53 -7.43 -6.42
N ALA A 450 -9.37 -7.19 -5.82
CA ALA A 450 -9.13 -6.19 -4.79
C ALA A 450 -8.45 -4.95 -5.39
N LEU A 451 -8.70 -3.79 -4.76
CA LEU A 451 -7.93 -2.58 -5.01
C LEU A 451 -6.83 -2.49 -3.94
N HIS A 452 -5.57 -2.63 -4.34
CA HIS A 452 -4.42 -2.43 -3.48
C HIS A 452 -3.95 -0.98 -3.59
N VAL A 453 -3.85 -0.28 -2.46
CA VAL A 453 -3.35 1.10 -2.38
C VAL A 453 -2.11 1.11 -1.50
N ILE A 454 -0.96 1.35 -2.10
CA ILE A 454 0.28 1.47 -1.36
C ILE A 454 0.51 2.95 -1.02
N VAL A 455 0.47 3.29 0.27
CA VAL A 455 0.88 4.60 0.78
C VAL A 455 2.41 4.58 0.87
N ASN A 456 3.05 4.86 -0.26
CA ASN A 456 4.49 4.75 -0.42
C ASN A 456 5.18 6.03 0.09
N ASN A 457 5.43 6.07 1.37
CA ASN A 457 6.12 7.21 2.00
C ASN A 457 7.65 7.09 1.97
N GLN A 458 8.18 6.08 1.28
CA GLN A 458 9.59 5.88 0.98
C GLN A 458 10.48 5.68 2.21
N ILE A 459 9.89 5.19 3.31
CA ILE A 459 10.61 4.84 4.53
C ILE A 459 9.83 3.80 5.34
N GLY A 460 10.50 2.73 5.77
CA GLY A 460 9.96 1.74 6.71
C GLY A 460 10.54 1.99 8.10
N PHE A 461 9.74 2.51 9.04
CA PHE A 461 10.20 2.98 10.34
C PHE A 461 11.41 3.94 10.21
N THR A 462 12.66 3.41 10.24
CA THR A 462 13.91 4.17 10.08
C THR A 462 14.73 3.73 8.86
N THR A 463 14.22 2.80 8.05
CA THR A 463 14.96 2.16 6.95
C THR A 463 14.50 2.70 5.60
N GLY A 464 15.42 3.20 4.80
CA GLY A 464 15.16 3.68 3.45
C GLY A 464 14.94 2.55 2.44
N PRO A 465 14.44 2.85 1.22
CA PRO A 465 14.15 1.85 0.20
C PRO A 465 15.37 1.02 -0.22
N ARG A 466 16.56 1.63 -0.28
CA ARG A 466 17.79 0.94 -0.72
C ARG A 466 18.27 -0.13 0.26
N GLU A 467 18.01 0.08 1.54
CA GLU A 467 18.38 -0.83 2.63
C GLU A 467 17.29 -1.86 2.90
N SER A 468 16.05 -1.64 2.43
CA SER A 468 14.89 -2.48 2.75
C SER A 468 14.51 -3.46 1.65
N ARG A 469 14.86 -3.19 0.39
CA ARG A 469 14.46 -4.06 -0.74
C ARG A 469 15.46 -4.00 -1.91
N SER A 470 15.56 -5.12 -2.63
CA SER A 470 16.40 -5.25 -3.82
C SER A 470 15.73 -4.76 -5.11
N CYS A 471 14.40 -4.65 -5.12
CA CYS A 471 13.63 -4.21 -6.28
C CYS A 471 13.46 -2.69 -6.33
N VAL A 472 13.24 -2.16 -7.53
CA VAL A 472 13.03 -0.72 -7.76
C VAL A 472 11.77 -0.23 -7.06
N TYR A 473 10.67 -0.96 -7.22
CA TYR A 473 9.38 -0.62 -6.64
C TYR A 473 8.98 -1.60 -5.54
N ALA A 474 8.40 -1.09 -4.47
CA ALA A 474 7.80 -1.94 -3.44
C ALA A 474 6.75 -2.91 -4.00
N THR A 475 6.12 -2.51 -5.10
CA THR A 475 5.05 -3.23 -5.78
C THR A 475 5.53 -4.27 -6.79
N ASP A 476 6.83 -4.45 -6.98
CA ASP A 476 7.36 -5.46 -7.92
C ASP A 476 6.94 -6.89 -7.56
N VAL A 477 6.63 -7.16 -6.28
CA VAL A 477 6.08 -8.45 -5.84
C VAL A 477 4.71 -8.76 -6.46
N ALA A 478 3.93 -7.74 -6.82
CA ALA A 478 2.62 -7.93 -7.44
C ALA A 478 2.67 -8.35 -8.91
N LYS A 479 3.84 -8.26 -9.56
CA LYS A 479 4.02 -8.73 -10.94
C LYS A 479 3.78 -10.22 -11.11
N MET A 480 3.85 -11.00 -10.02
CA MET A 480 3.51 -12.43 -10.06
C MET A 480 2.09 -12.70 -10.57
N LEU A 481 1.17 -11.76 -10.39
CA LEU A 481 -0.24 -11.91 -10.81
C LEU A 481 -0.55 -11.37 -12.20
N GLN A 482 0.39 -10.84 -12.93
CA GLN A 482 0.11 -10.23 -14.23
C GLN A 482 -1.04 -9.19 -14.19
N ILE A 483 -1.02 -8.33 -13.17
CA ILE A 483 -1.98 -7.24 -12.96
C ILE A 483 -1.31 -5.88 -13.21
N PRO A 484 -2.06 -4.84 -13.57
CA PRO A 484 -1.48 -3.51 -13.77
C PRO A 484 -1.07 -2.88 -12.45
N ILE A 485 0.07 -2.18 -12.48
CA ILE A 485 0.59 -1.40 -11.36
C ILE A 485 0.70 0.05 -11.82
N PHE A 486 -0.05 0.93 -11.17
CA PHE A 486 -0.04 2.37 -11.42
C PHE A 486 0.78 3.06 -10.33
N HIS A 487 1.92 3.62 -10.70
CA HIS A 487 2.70 4.50 -9.83
C HIS A 487 2.25 5.94 -10.04
N VAL A 488 1.93 6.65 -8.98
CA VAL A 488 1.40 8.00 -9.10
C VAL A 488 1.99 8.94 -8.05
N ASN A 489 2.27 10.19 -8.44
CA ASN A 489 2.68 11.22 -7.52
C ASN A 489 1.49 11.65 -6.64
N GLY A 490 1.57 11.41 -5.33
CA GLY A 490 0.54 11.77 -4.36
C GLY A 490 0.35 13.29 -4.19
N GLU A 491 1.32 14.12 -4.61
CA GLU A 491 1.16 15.59 -4.66
C GLU A 491 0.40 16.09 -5.90
N ASP A 492 0.04 15.18 -6.83
CA ASP A 492 -0.83 15.49 -7.98
C ASP A 492 -2.19 14.78 -7.82
N PRO A 493 -3.15 15.35 -7.08
CA PRO A 493 -4.44 14.70 -6.83
C PRO A 493 -5.26 14.46 -8.09
N GLU A 494 -5.04 15.22 -9.17
CA GLU A 494 -5.72 15.00 -10.45
C GLU A 494 -5.15 13.78 -11.18
N ALA A 495 -3.82 13.55 -11.09
CA ALA A 495 -3.21 12.33 -11.56
C ALA A 495 -3.70 11.11 -10.74
N VAL A 496 -3.86 11.26 -9.43
CA VAL A 496 -4.46 10.22 -8.57
C VAL A 496 -5.90 9.93 -9.01
N ALA A 497 -6.71 10.94 -9.32
CA ALA A 497 -8.07 10.75 -9.83
C ALA A 497 -8.09 9.96 -11.15
N GLN A 498 -7.16 10.24 -12.07
CA GLN A 498 -7.00 9.47 -13.32
C GLN A 498 -6.69 8.00 -13.03
N VAL A 499 -5.74 7.74 -12.15
CA VAL A 499 -5.33 6.37 -11.78
C VAL A 499 -6.47 5.62 -11.11
N VAL A 500 -7.20 6.24 -10.18
CA VAL A 500 -8.37 5.63 -9.54
C VAL A 500 -9.43 5.26 -10.57
N SER A 501 -9.70 6.14 -11.54
CA SER A 501 -10.67 5.85 -12.59
C SER A 501 -10.25 4.63 -13.42
N LEU A 502 -8.98 4.57 -13.88
CA LEU A 502 -8.46 3.43 -14.64
C LEU A 502 -8.45 2.13 -13.83
N ALA A 503 -8.01 2.19 -12.59
CA ALA A 503 -7.95 1.04 -11.71
C ALA A 503 -9.33 0.43 -11.44
N MET A 504 -10.31 1.27 -11.15
CA MET A 504 -11.67 0.82 -10.88
C MET A 504 -12.36 0.28 -12.14
N ASP A 505 -12.12 0.90 -13.30
CA ASP A 505 -12.64 0.40 -14.58
C ASP A 505 -11.97 -0.92 -14.98
N PHE A 506 -10.67 -1.08 -14.72
CA PHE A 506 -9.95 -2.34 -14.90
C PHE A 506 -10.55 -3.46 -14.05
N ARG A 507 -10.70 -3.20 -12.74
CA ARG A 507 -11.31 -4.16 -11.83
C ARG A 507 -12.71 -4.59 -12.29
N ARG A 508 -13.52 -3.64 -12.72
CA ARG A 508 -14.86 -3.92 -13.23
C ARG A 508 -14.85 -4.82 -14.48
N GLU A 509 -13.98 -4.52 -15.44
CA GLU A 509 -13.89 -5.22 -16.72
C GLU A 509 -13.33 -6.65 -16.57
N PHE A 510 -12.27 -6.80 -15.77
CA PHE A 510 -11.51 -8.05 -15.70
C PHE A 510 -11.70 -8.83 -14.40
N GLN A 511 -12.30 -8.24 -13.38
CA GLN A 511 -12.50 -8.84 -12.04
C GLN A 511 -11.20 -9.38 -11.44
N ARG A 512 -10.11 -8.66 -11.66
CA ARG A 512 -8.76 -8.96 -11.17
C ARG A 512 -8.29 -7.86 -10.24
N ASP A 513 -7.32 -8.19 -9.41
CA ASP A 513 -6.65 -7.22 -8.55
C ASP A 513 -5.99 -6.12 -9.37
N VAL A 514 -5.82 -4.96 -8.76
CA VAL A 514 -5.14 -3.80 -9.34
C VAL A 514 -4.39 -3.06 -8.26
N VAL A 515 -3.23 -2.53 -8.60
CA VAL A 515 -2.33 -1.87 -7.64
C VAL A 515 -2.18 -0.39 -7.98
N ILE A 516 -2.39 0.46 -6.99
CA ILE A 516 -2.05 1.89 -7.00
C ILE A 516 -0.90 2.12 -6.02
N ASP A 517 0.26 2.46 -6.51
CA ASP A 517 1.44 2.84 -5.74
C ASP A 517 1.52 4.37 -5.66
N MET A 518 0.92 4.93 -4.61
CA MET A 518 0.87 6.37 -4.38
C MET A 518 2.14 6.82 -3.68
N TYR A 519 3.08 7.39 -4.45
CA TYR A 519 4.30 7.99 -3.93
C TYR A 519 4.00 9.26 -3.14
N CYS A 520 4.44 9.27 -1.91
CA CYS A 520 4.24 10.36 -0.97
C CYS A 520 5.46 10.47 -0.05
N TYR A 521 5.33 11.18 1.06
CA TYR A 521 6.33 11.24 2.12
C TYR A 521 5.65 11.22 3.49
N ARG A 522 6.41 10.92 4.51
CA ARG A 522 5.97 10.96 5.91
C ARG A 522 6.50 12.22 6.57
N ARG A 523 5.64 13.17 6.90
CA ARG A 523 6.06 14.45 7.48
C ARG A 523 6.48 14.31 8.94
N ARG A 524 5.80 13.49 9.72
CA ARG A 524 6.07 13.22 11.14
C ARG A 524 6.91 11.96 11.31
N GLY A 525 7.36 11.69 12.54
CA GLY A 525 8.00 10.43 12.88
C GLY A 525 7.14 9.19 12.61
N HIS A 526 7.68 8.02 12.88
CA HIS A 526 6.90 6.78 12.79
C HIS A 526 5.67 6.84 13.71
N ASN A 527 5.88 7.33 14.91
CA ASN A 527 4.84 7.73 15.86
C ASN A 527 5.30 9.01 16.60
N GLU A 528 4.53 9.47 17.56
CA GLU A 528 4.75 10.73 18.27
C GLU A 528 5.97 10.72 19.22
N ALA A 529 6.57 9.55 19.48
CA ALA A 529 7.79 9.40 20.26
C ALA A 529 9.06 9.29 19.38
N ASP A 530 8.90 9.23 18.04
CA ASP A 530 10.01 9.09 17.10
C ASP A 530 10.41 10.46 16.53
N GLU A 531 11.70 10.83 16.71
CA GLU A 531 12.31 11.98 16.03
C GLU A 531 13.08 11.51 14.79
N PRO A 532 12.45 11.60 13.62
CA PRO A 532 12.99 10.98 12.41
C PRO A 532 14.26 11.68 11.88
N ALA A 533 14.52 12.92 12.27
CA ALA A 533 15.72 13.64 11.89
C ALA A 533 17.00 13.01 12.46
N PHE A 534 16.91 12.20 13.54
CA PHE A 534 18.05 11.49 14.09
C PHE A 534 18.56 10.38 13.15
N THR A 535 17.67 9.71 12.42
CA THR A 535 18.05 8.62 11.52
C THR A 535 18.07 9.03 10.05
N GLN A 536 17.24 10.00 9.64
CA GLN A 536 17.07 10.44 8.26
C GLN A 536 17.19 11.97 8.10
N PRO A 537 18.29 12.60 8.54
CA PRO A 537 18.40 14.07 8.62
C PRO A 537 18.32 14.74 7.24
N ALA A 538 18.83 14.10 6.18
CA ALA A 538 18.79 14.66 4.83
C ALA A 538 17.36 14.65 4.27
N LEU A 539 16.66 13.53 4.40
CA LEU A 539 15.29 13.35 3.94
C LEU A 539 14.34 14.34 4.63
N TYR A 540 14.42 14.45 5.95
CA TYR A 540 13.50 15.31 6.71
C TYR A 540 13.79 16.80 6.51
N ARG A 541 15.02 17.18 6.21
CA ARG A 541 15.36 18.55 5.79
C ARG A 541 14.71 18.92 4.44
N GLU A 542 14.58 17.96 3.53
CA GLU A 542 13.85 18.15 2.27
C GLU A 542 12.35 18.28 2.51
N ILE A 543 11.79 17.40 3.35
CA ILE A 543 10.36 17.39 3.68
C ILE A 543 9.93 18.68 4.39
N GLU A 544 10.72 19.20 5.34
CA GLU A 544 10.43 20.44 6.09
C GLU A 544 10.32 21.67 5.20
N ARG A 545 11.07 21.71 4.09
CA ARG A 545 11.08 22.83 3.15
C ARG A 545 9.90 22.84 2.19
N ARG A 546 9.14 21.75 2.14
CA ARG A 546 8.02 21.62 1.22
C ARG A 546 6.73 22.15 1.85
N PRO A 547 5.87 22.82 1.08
CA PRO A 547 4.49 23.04 1.49
C PRO A 547 3.80 21.68 1.71
N SER A 548 2.70 21.65 2.44
CA SER A 548 1.87 20.45 2.51
C SER A 548 1.24 20.14 1.16
N VAL A 549 0.81 18.89 0.97
CA VAL A 549 0.13 18.46 -0.28
C VAL A 549 -1.13 19.31 -0.51
N HIS A 550 -1.87 19.56 0.56
CA HIS A 550 -3.05 20.42 0.58
C HIS A 550 -2.74 21.88 0.13
N GLU A 551 -1.67 22.49 0.67
CA GLU A 551 -1.24 23.85 0.28
C GLU A 551 -0.78 23.90 -1.17
N SER A 552 -0.05 22.91 -1.66
CA SER A 552 0.39 22.83 -3.05
C SER A 552 -0.80 22.76 -4.03
N TYR A 553 -1.83 22.01 -3.68
CA TYR A 553 -3.03 21.92 -4.51
C TYR A 553 -3.87 23.22 -4.45
N LEU A 554 -3.95 23.84 -3.27
CA LEU A 554 -4.56 25.17 -3.12
C LEU A 554 -3.91 26.20 -4.05
N GLU A 555 -2.58 26.27 -4.05
CA GLU A 555 -1.84 27.21 -4.92
C GLU A 555 -2.17 26.97 -6.41
N LYS A 556 -2.28 25.71 -6.83
CA LYS A 556 -2.70 25.37 -8.19
C LYS A 556 -4.11 25.88 -8.51
N LEU A 557 -5.08 25.67 -7.63
CA LEU A 557 -6.47 26.09 -7.83
C LEU A 557 -6.61 27.62 -7.84
N LEU A 558 -5.86 28.32 -6.98
CA LEU A 558 -5.81 29.79 -6.98
C LEU A 558 -5.26 30.36 -8.31
N LYS A 559 -4.18 29.73 -8.84
CA LYS A 559 -3.60 30.11 -10.14
C LYS A 559 -4.55 29.87 -11.32
N LEU A 560 -5.38 28.85 -11.25
CA LEU A 560 -6.40 28.56 -12.26
C LEU A 560 -7.65 29.43 -12.12
N GLY A 561 -7.81 30.17 -11.01
CA GLY A 561 -9.01 30.93 -10.70
C GLY A 561 -10.22 30.08 -10.32
N GLU A 562 -10.00 28.80 -9.99
CA GLU A 562 -11.06 27.87 -9.60
C GLU A 562 -11.50 28.05 -8.15
N LEU A 563 -10.67 28.69 -7.32
CA LEU A 563 -10.89 28.93 -5.90
C LEU A 563 -10.35 30.33 -5.53
N THR A 564 -10.96 30.98 -4.54
CA THR A 564 -10.44 32.20 -3.92
C THR A 564 -9.84 31.88 -2.54
N GLY A 565 -8.94 32.76 -2.05
CA GLY A 565 -8.37 32.62 -0.69
C GLY A 565 -9.46 32.61 0.38
N ASP A 566 -10.44 33.52 0.30
CA ASP A 566 -11.55 33.60 1.26
C ASP A 566 -12.43 32.34 1.27
N GLU A 567 -12.61 31.69 0.11
CA GLU A 567 -13.32 30.41 0.05
C GLU A 567 -12.51 29.28 0.70
N ALA A 568 -11.20 29.26 0.50
CA ALA A 568 -10.30 28.28 1.09
C ALA A 568 -10.28 28.40 2.62
N ASP A 569 -10.08 29.61 3.14
CA ASP A 569 -10.07 29.89 4.59
C ASP A 569 -11.40 29.50 5.23
N ARG A 570 -12.52 29.86 4.61
CA ARG A 570 -13.85 29.49 5.10
C ARG A 570 -14.02 27.97 5.22
N ILE A 571 -13.59 27.18 4.23
CA ILE A 571 -13.67 25.72 4.28
C ILE A 571 -12.87 25.17 5.46
N ALA A 572 -11.66 25.66 5.68
CA ALA A 572 -10.80 25.26 6.76
C ALA A 572 -11.38 25.63 8.13
N ASP A 573 -11.88 26.87 8.28
CA ASP A 573 -12.43 27.38 9.53
C ASP A 573 -13.74 26.68 9.92
N GLU A 574 -14.65 26.47 8.97
CA GLU A 574 -15.89 25.71 9.19
C GLU A 574 -15.57 24.31 9.76
N HIS A 575 -14.50 23.67 9.26
CA HIS A 575 -14.11 22.35 9.77
C HIS A 575 -13.44 22.41 11.14
N ARG A 576 -12.58 23.41 11.40
CA ARG A 576 -11.99 23.63 12.74
C ARG A 576 -13.07 23.88 13.80
N GLU A 577 -14.00 24.77 13.51
CA GLU A 577 -15.14 25.05 14.40
C GLU A 577 -16.01 23.82 14.67
N LYS A 578 -16.21 22.98 13.64
CA LYS A 578 -16.91 21.70 13.81
C LYS A 578 -16.16 20.82 14.80
N LEU A 579 -14.83 20.63 14.63
CA LEU A 579 -14.03 19.79 15.52
C LEU A 579 -13.98 20.34 16.97
N ASP A 580 -13.91 21.68 17.16
CA ASP A 580 -13.97 22.28 18.50
C ASP A 580 -15.34 22.05 19.17
N ARG A 581 -16.44 22.14 18.42
CA ARG A 581 -17.78 21.78 18.96
C ARG A 581 -17.86 20.31 19.33
N GLU A 582 -17.36 19.42 18.47
CA GLU A 582 -17.33 17.98 18.71
C GLU A 582 -16.48 17.61 19.95
N LEU A 583 -15.35 18.29 20.14
CA LEU A 583 -14.50 18.12 21.33
C LEU A 583 -15.21 18.58 22.60
N SER A 584 -15.95 19.69 22.52
CA SER A 584 -16.73 20.22 23.66
C SER A 584 -17.80 19.22 24.10
N VAL A 585 -18.55 18.66 23.16
CA VAL A 585 -19.54 17.62 23.43
C VAL A 585 -18.89 16.34 23.95
N ALA A 586 -17.76 15.94 23.37
CA ALA A 586 -17.00 14.76 23.83
C ALA A 586 -16.61 14.85 25.33
N LYS A 587 -16.38 16.05 25.85
CA LYS A 587 -15.99 16.30 27.25
C LYS A 587 -17.17 16.56 28.19
N SER A 588 -18.38 16.65 27.65
CA SER A 588 -19.59 16.95 28.43
C SER A 588 -20.39 15.68 28.76
N ASP A 589 -21.32 15.82 29.70
CA ASP A 589 -22.31 14.77 30.04
C ASP A 589 -23.41 14.62 28.97
N GLU A 590 -23.40 15.46 27.93
CA GLU A 590 -24.34 15.38 26.80
C GLU A 590 -23.98 14.28 25.80
N PHE A 591 -22.81 13.67 25.92
CA PHE A 591 -22.38 12.60 25.03
C PHE A 591 -23.26 11.36 25.18
N VAL A 592 -23.83 10.92 24.07
CA VAL A 592 -24.61 9.69 23.98
C VAL A 592 -23.89 8.66 23.14
N TYR A 593 -23.55 7.53 23.75
CA TYR A 593 -22.95 6.41 23.03
C TYR A 593 -23.98 5.81 22.06
N ARG A 594 -23.64 5.81 20.78
CA ARG A 594 -24.39 5.07 19.74
C ARG A 594 -23.51 3.93 19.22
N GLY A 595 -24.07 2.75 19.03
CA GLY A 595 -23.33 1.58 18.53
C GLY A 595 -22.50 1.88 17.28
N GLU A 596 -21.37 1.21 17.13
CA GLU A 596 -20.37 1.49 16.05
C GLU A 596 -20.55 0.63 14.82
N LEU A 597 -21.27 -0.47 14.96
CA LEU A 597 -21.36 -1.49 13.95
C LEU A 597 -22.80 -1.51 13.41
N ALA A 598 -22.99 -0.92 12.22
CA ALA A 598 -24.25 -0.98 11.50
C ALA A 598 -24.32 -2.29 10.71
N GLY A 599 -25.54 -2.79 10.52
CA GLY A 599 -25.81 -4.00 9.74
C GLY A 599 -25.23 -5.27 10.35
N VAL A 600 -24.95 -6.23 9.49
CA VAL A 600 -24.24 -7.45 9.88
C VAL A 600 -22.74 -7.19 9.82
N TRP A 601 -22.21 -6.95 10.97
CA TRP A 601 -20.75 -6.75 11.13
C TRP A 601 -19.94 -7.98 10.75
#